data_631b8ebb7002b02768577c27246c511c
#
_entry.id   631b8ebb7002b02768577c27246c511c
#
_cell.length_a   1.000
_cell.length_b   1.000
_cell.length_c   1.000
_cell.angle_alpha   90.00
_cell.angle_beta   90.00
_cell.angle_gamma   90.00
#
_symmetry.space_group_name_H-M   'P 1'
#
loop_
_entity.id
_entity.type
_entity.pdbx_description
1 polymer ?
#
loop_
_entity_poly.entity_id
_entity_poly.type
_entity_poly.pdbx_seq_one_letter_code
_entity_poly.pdbx_strand_id
1 'polypeptide(L)'
;MPTITTTDGTEIFYKDVGTGQPIVFSHGWPLSSDDWDSQIFYFASRGFRCIAHDRRGHGRSSATWENNEMDTYSDDLAELTAKLDLKDAVHIGHSTGGGEVARYIGRHGTSRVAKAVLIGAVPPLM
;
A
#
# COMPACT_ATOMS: atom_id res chain seq x y z
N MET A 1 13.85 4.16 10.49
CA MET A 1 12.86 4.15 9.39
C MET A 1 11.95 2.94 9.55
N PRO A 2 10.63 3.15 9.59
CA PRO A 2 9.75 1.98 9.74
C PRO A 2 9.76 1.11 8.48
N THR A 3 10.04 -0.15 8.68
CA THR A 3 10.02 -1.15 7.61
C THR A 3 9.37 -2.42 8.14
N ILE A 4 8.81 -3.21 7.23
CA ILE A 4 8.50 -4.62 7.50
C ILE A 4 9.38 -5.47 6.59
N THR A 5 9.65 -6.70 7.02
CA THR A 5 10.35 -7.69 6.19
C THR A 5 9.33 -8.73 5.75
N THR A 6 9.18 -8.89 4.44
CA THR A 6 8.25 -9.88 3.88
C THR A 6 8.80 -11.30 4.01
N THR A 7 7.98 -12.30 3.69
CA THR A 7 8.38 -13.70 3.80
C THR A 7 9.55 -14.06 2.90
N ASP A 8 9.75 -13.35 1.79
CA ASP A 8 10.89 -13.57 0.90
C ASP A 8 12.13 -12.72 1.25
N GLY A 9 12.08 -12.01 2.39
CA GLY A 9 13.22 -11.21 2.87
C GLY A 9 13.28 -9.78 2.32
N THR A 10 12.29 -9.35 1.56
CA THR A 10 12.25 -7.98 1.03
C THR A 10 11.82 -7.00 2.12
N GLU A 11 12.54 -5.89 2.25
CA GLU A 11 12.15 -4.83 3.18
C GLU A 11 11.25 -3.82 2.50
N ILE A 12 10.11 -3.55 3.10
CA ILE A 12 9.12 -2.58 2.62
C ILE A 12 9.09 -1.41 3.60
N PHE A 13 9.50 -0.25 3.11
CA PHE A 13 9.40 0.99 3.89
C PHE A 13 7.95 1.48 3.90
N TYR A 14 7.49 1.98 5.04
CA TYR A 14 6.16 2.59 5.13
C TYR A 14 6.17 3.80 6.06
N LYS A 15 5.16 4.66 5.86
CA LYS A 15 4.83 5.76 6.75
C LYS A 15 3.55 5.41 7.48
N ASP A 16 3.48 5.70 8.76
CA ASP A 16 2.31 5.41 9.60
C ASP A 16 2.07 6.64 10.48
N VAL A 17 1.07 7.43 10.13
CA VAL A 17 0.83 8.75 10.75
C VAL A 17 -0.63 8.86 11.16
N GLY A 18 -0.85 9.32 12.40
CA GLY A 18 -2.19 9.55 12.92
C GLY A 18 -2.79 8.34 13.61
N THR A 19 -4.04 8.52 14.06
CA THR A 19 -4.82 7.47 14.74
C THR A 19 -6.24 7.49 14.23
N GLY A 20 -6.92 6.35 14.31
CA GLY A 20 -8.31 6.21 13.88
C GLY A 20 -8.46 5.18 12.79
N GLN A 21 -9.47 5.32 11.93
CA GLN A 21 -9.69 4.39 10.84
C GLN A 21 -8.51 4.43 9.87
N PRO A 22 -7.94 3.27 9.50
CA PRO A 22 -6.79 3.22 8.59
C PRO A 22 -7.17 3.62 7.17
N ILE A 23 -6.30 4.42 6.55
CA ILE A 23 -6.31 4.68 5.11
C ILE A 23 -4.96 4.22 4.57
N VAL A 24 -4.96 3.30 3.62
CA VAL A 24 -3.74 2.74 3.03
C VAL A 24 -3.60 3.27 1.61
N PHE A 25 -2.47 3.90 1.33
CA PHE A 25 -2.18 4.52 0.04
C PHE A 25 -1.17 3.70 -0.76
N SER A 26 -1.52 3.37 -1.99
CA SER A 26 -0.65 2.64 -2.93
C SER A 26 -0.31 3.53 -4.11
N HIS A 27 0.99 3.81 -4.28
CA HIS A 27 1.48 4.77 -5.27
C HIS A 27 1.54 4.22 -6.69
N GLY A 28 1.67 5.12 -7.68
CA GLY A 28 1.90 4.77 -9.08
C GLY A 28 3.37 4.53 -9.38
N TRP A 29 3.66 3.99 -10.56
CA TRP A 29 5.03 3.81 -11.05
C TRP A 29 5.47 5.08 -11.80
N PRO A 30 6.67 5.57 -11.65
CA PRO A 30 7.79 5.15 -10.79
C PRO A 30 7.87 5.94 -9.47
N LEU A 31 6.78 6.18 -8.84
CA LEU A 31 6.61 7.09 -7.71
C LEU A 31 6.97 6.42 -6.37
N SER A 32 6.57 7.02 -5.27
CA SER A 32 6.80 6.49 -3.93
C SER A 32 5.73 6.99 -2.97
N SER A 33 5.81 6.58 -1.69
CA SER A 33 4.92 7.07 -0.64
C SER A 33 4.96 8.58 -0.48
N ASP A 34 6.04 9.24 -0.90
CA ASP A 34 6.17 10.70 -0.79
C ASP A 34 5.11 11.44 -1.60
N ASP A 35 4.55 10.84 -2.64
CA ASP A 35 3.49 11.45 -3.43
C ASP A 35 2.19 11.62 -2.65
N TRP A 36 2.06 10.91 -1.53
CA TRP A 36 0.86 10.97 -0.70
C TRP A 36 1.00 11.92 0.50
N ASP A 37 2.12 12.62 0.64
CA ASP A 37 2.38 13.45 1.83
C ASP A 37 1.29 14.48 2.10
N SER A 38 0.77 15.13 1.06
CA SER A 38 -0.32 16.11 1.22
C SER A 38 -1.60 15.46 1.74
N GLN A 39 -1.95 14.29 1.19
CA GLN A 39 -3.14 13.54 1.59
C GLN A 39 -2.98 12.99 3.00
N ILE A 40 -1.80 12.48 3.33
CA ILE A 40 -1.49 12.00 4.67
C ILE A 40 -1.67 13.12 5.69
N PHE A 41 -1.11 14.29 5.42
CA PHE A 41 -1.24 15.45 6.32
C PHE A 41 -2.71 15.83 6.50
N TYR A 42 -3.45 15.88 5.41
CA TYR A 42 -4.87 16.25 5.43
C TYR A 42 -5.69 15.29 6.29
N PHE A 43 -5.57 13.99 6.04
CA PHE A 43 -6.41 12.98 6.71
C PHE A 43 -5.95 12.68 8.13
N ALA A 44 -4.64 12.66 8.38
CA ALA A 44 -4.12 12.43 9.73
C ALA A 44 -4.56 13.53 10.70
N SER A 45 -4.64 14.78 10.22
CA SER A 45 -5.11 15.90 11.04
C SER A 45 -6.61 15.83 11.31
N ARG A 46 -7.34 14.94 10.66
CA ARG A 46 -8.81 14.80 10.80
C ARG A 46 -9.22 13.48 11.44
N GLY A 47 -8.33 12.81 12.13
CA GLY A 47 -8.66 11.64 12.93
C GLY A 47 -8.57 10.32 12.16
N PHE A 48 -7.75 10.25 11.12
CA PHE A 48 -7.47 9.01 10.40
C PHE A 48 -6.03 8.57 10.63
N ARG A 49 -5.81 7.26 10.58
CA ARG A 49 -4.49 6.68 10.58
C ARG A 49 -4.08 6.41 9.13
N CYS A 50 -3.03 7.10 8.68
CA CYS A 50 -2.61 7.04 7.28
C CYS A 50 -1.36 6.19 7.14
N ILE A 51 -1.42 5.16 6.31
CA ILE A 51 -0.31 4.27 6.01
C ILE A 51 -0.01 4.39 4.51
N ALA A 52 1.23 4.71 4.17
CA ALA A 52 1.69 4.74 2.79
C ALA A 52 2.99 3.95 2.71
N HIS A 53 3.10 3.07 1.75
CA HIS A 53 4.30 2.23 1.59
C HIS A 53 4.98 2.50 0.26
N ASP A 54 6.29 2.25 0.22
CA ASP A 54 7.04 2.21 -1.02
C ASP A 54 7.01 0.77 -1.51
N ARG A 55 6.47 0.57 -2.73
CA ARG A 55 6.42 -0.76 -3.35
C ARG A 55 7.84 -1.30 -3.49
N ARG A 56 8.01 -2.63 -3.44
CA ARG A 56 9.35 -3.21 -3.67
C ARG A 56 9.94 -2.66 -4.98
N GLY A 57 11.23 -2.38 -4.96
CA GLY A 57 11.92 -1.79 -6.11
C GLY A 57 11.72 -0.29 -6.25
N HIS A 58 10.99 0.37 -5.35
CA HIS A 58 10.70 1.80 -5.39
C HIS A 58 11.11 2.48 -4.09
N GLY A 59 11.43 3.77 -4.19
CA GLY A 59 11.70 4.60 -3.03
C GLY A 59 12.71 4.01 -2.06
N ARG A 60 12.31 3.87 -0.79
CA ARG A 60 13.17 3.39 0.30
C ARG A 60 13.05 1.89 0.56
N SER A 61 12.21 1.20 -0.20
CA SER A 61 12.09 -0.26 -0.12
C SER A 61 13.22 -0.95 -0.86
N SER A 62 13.45 -2.23 -0.56
CA SER A 62 14.52 -3.00 -1.22
C SER A 62 14.36 -3.01 -2.73
N ALA A 63 15.47 -2.83 -3.45
CA ALA A 63 15.52 -3.07 -4.88
C ALA A 63 15.57 -4.58 -5.12
N THR A 64 14.74 -5.07 -6.03
CA THR A 64 14.65 -6.49 -6.33
C THR A 64 14.86 -6.74 -7.81
N TRP A 65 15.53 -7.85 -8.14
CA TRP A 65 15.76 -8.28 -9.52
C TRP A 65 14.60 -9.12 -10.04
N GLU A 66 13.84 -9.74 -9.15
CA GLU A 66 12.79 -10.70 -9.46
C GLU A 66 11.52 -10.33 -8.71
N ASN A 67 10.40 -10.96 -9.11
CA ASN A 67 9.11 -10.82 -8.43
C ASN A 67 8.57 -9.38 -8.43
N ASN A 68 8.83 -8.63 -9.50
CA ASN A 68 8.28 -7.29 -9.67
C ASN A 68 7.00 -7.34 -10.50
N GLU A 69 6.02 -8.08 -10.01
CA GLU A 69 4.75 -8.28 -10.68
C GLU A 69 3.57 -8.04 -9.74
N MET A 70 2.39 -7.88 -10.30
CA MET A 70 1.21 -7.44 -9.56
C MET A 70 0.83 -8.40 -8.43
N ASP A 71 0.96 -9.70 -8.65
CA ASP A 71 0.69 -10.70 -7.60
C ASP A 71 1.59 -10.49 -6.39
N THR A 72 2.87 -10.27 -6.63
CA THR A 72 3.86 -10.05 -5.56
C THR A 72 3.60 -8.72 -4.84
N TYR A 73 3.27 -7.67 -5.58
CA TYR A 73 2.92 -6.38 -4.98
C TYR A 73 1.70 -6.52 -4.06
N SER A 74 0.69 -7.26 -4.49
CA SER A 74 -0.50 -7.48 -3.68
C SER A 74 -0.19 -8.32 -2.44
N ASP A 75 0.72 -9.29 -2.55
CA ASP A 75 1.15 -10.10 -1.41
C ASP A 75 1.92 -9.26 -0.39
N ASP A 76 2.78 -8.35 -0.85
CA ASP A 76 3.47 -7.40 0.05
C ASP A 76 2.47 -6.52 0.79
N LEU A 77 1.45 -6.03 0.10
CA LEU A 77 0.39 -5.23 0.71
C LEU A 77 -0.37 -6.04 1.77
N ALA A 78 -0.65 -7.31 1.49
CA ALA A 78 -1.30 -8.20 2.46
C ALA A 78 -0.43 -8.39 3.71
N GLU A 79 0.88 -8.57 3.55
CA GLU A 79 1.79 -8.71 4.69
C GLU A 79 1.86 -7.42 5.50
N LEU A 80 1.89 -6.27 4.85
CA LEU A 80 1.90 -4.97 5.53
C LEU A 80 0.64 -4.79 6.39
N THR A 81 -0.54 -5.02 5.81
CA THR A 81 -1.80 -4.85 6.51
C THR A 81 -1.95 -5.84 7.67
N ALA A 82 -1.46 -7.06 7.50
CA ALA A 82 -1.50 -8.07 8.55
C ALA A 82 -0.53 -7.74 9.70
N LYS A 83 0.68 -7.32 9.38
CA LYS A 83 1.68 -6.99 10.42
C LYS A 83 1.31 -5.76 11.23
N LEU A 84 0.64 -4.79 10.62
CA LEU A 84 0.13 -3.62 11.32
C LEU A 84 -1.27 -3.85 11.90
N ASP A 85 -1.85 -5.03 11.67
CA ASP A 85 -3.19 -5.43 12.13
C ASP A 85 -4.25 -4.39 11.76
N LEU A 86 -4.24 -3.95 10.52
CA LEU A 86 -5.20 -2.95 10.03
C LEU A 86 -6.57 -3.61 9.83
N LYS A 87 -7.62 -2.96 10.33
CA LYS A 87 -9.00 -3.44 10.21
C LYS A 87 -9.86 -2.33 9.63
N ASP A 88 -10.84 -2.69 8.81
CA ASP A 88 -11.77 -1.76 8.18
C ASP A 88 -11.02 -0.62 7.47
N ALA A 89 -9.97 -0.96 6.74
CA ALA A 89 -9.13 0.03 6.09
C ALA A 89 -9.75 0.51 4.77
N VAL A 90 -9.58 1.80 4.51
CA VAL A 90 -9.87 2.38 3.19
C VAL A 90 -8.59 2.27 2.37
N HIS A 91 -8.64 1.58 1.24
CA HIS A 91 -7.48 1.44 0.34
C HIS A 91 -7.63 2.41 -0.83
N ILE A 92 -6.62 3.25 -1.03
CA ILE A 92 -6.59 4.21 -2.13
C ILE A 92 -5.38 3.89 -3.02
N GLY A 93 -5.64 3.61 -4.29
CA GLY A 93 -4.59 3.30 -5.25
C GLY A 93 -4.62 4.22 -6.46
N HIS A 94 -3.44 4.71 -6.86
CA HIS A 94 -3.27 5.58 -8.03
C HIS A 94 -2.49 4.84 -9.10
N SER A 95 -3.04 4.80 -10.33
CA SER A 95 -2.39 4.18 -11.50
C SER A 95 -2.04 2.72 -11.22
N THR A 96 -0.77 2.33 -11.23
CA THR A 96 -0.31 0.97 -10.88
C THR A 96 -0.77 0.58 -9.48
N GLY A 97 -0.79 1.52 -8.53
CA GLY A 97 -1.31 1.29 -7.18
C GLY A 97 -2.78 0.90 -7.16
N GLY A 98 -3.57 1.41 -8.10
CA GLY A 98 -4.96 0.97 -8.25
C GLY A 98 -5.06 -0.49 -8.67
N GLY A 99 -4.21 -0.93 -9.59
CA GLY A 99 -4.11 -2.34 -9.97
C GLY A 99 -3.67 -3.22 -8.81
N GLU A 100 -2.73 -2.72 -8.01
CA GLU A 100 -2.25 -3.42 -6.80
C GLU A 100 -3.39 -3.63 -5.80
N VAL A 101 -4.19 -2.59 -5.54
CA VAL A 101 -5.34 -2.68 -4.62
C VAL A 101 -6.37 -3.68 -5.14
N ALA A 102 -6.72 -3.61 -6.44
CA ALA A 102 -7.68 -4.52 -7.04
C ALA A 102 -7.19 -5.97 -6.94
N ARG A 103 -5.91 -6.21 -7.21
CA ARG A 103 -5.32 -7.55 -7.12
C ARG A 103 -5.27 -8.05 -5.69
N TYR A 104 -4.96 -7.16 -4.74
CA TYR A 104 -4.99 -7.48 -3.32
C TYR A 104 -6.37 -8.00 -2.89
N ILE A 105 -7.43 -7.29 -3.26
CA ILE A 105 -8.79 -7.71 -2.93
C ILE A 105 -9.12 -9.03 -3.58
N GLY A 106 -8.74 -9.21 -4.85
CA GLY A 106 -9.01 -10.44 -5.58
C GLY A 106 -8.30 -11.66 -5.02
N ARG A 107 -7.06 -11.49 -4.53
CA ARG A 107 -6.25 -12.60 -4.00
C ARG A 107 -6.45 -12.86 -2.52
N HIS A 108 -6.67 -11.82 -1.73
CA HIS A 108 -6.65 -11.90 -0.26
C HIS A 108 -8.00 -11.59 0.38
N GLY A 109 -9.00 -11.20 -0.42
CA GLY A 109 -10.34 -10.93 0.08
C GLY A 109 -10.48 -9.56 0.73
N THR A 110 -11.62 -9.36 1.40
CA THR A 110 -12.03 -8.07 1.93
C THR A 110 -12.08 -8.02 3.46
N SER A 111 -11.53 -9.03 4.14
CA SER A 111 -11.66 -9.11 5.61
C SER A 111 -11.09 -7.90 6.34
N ARG A 112 -10.12 -7.20 5.75
CA ARG A 112 -9.49 -6.01 6.33
C ARG A 112 -9.85 -4.73 5.57
N VAL A 113 -10.80 -4.79 4.63
CA VAL A 113 -11.10 -3.68 3.72
C VAL A 113 -12.50 -3.15 3.98
N ALA A 114 -12.62 -1.85 4.28
CA ALA A 114 -13.90 -1.18 4.34
C ALA A 114 -14.31 -0.64 2.98
N LYS A 115 -13.38 0.00 2.25
CA LYS A 115 -13.63 0.62 0.95
C LYS A 115 -12.36 0.61 0.12
N ALA A 116 -12.53 0.65 -1.20
CA ALA A 116 -11.42 0.83 -2.13
C ALA A 116 -11.71 2.00 -3.06
N VAL A 117 -10.71 2.85 -3.29
CA VAL A 117 -10.78 4.00 -4.19
C VAL A 117 -9.66 3.85 -5.22
N LEU A 118 -10.02 3.78 -6.48
CA LEU A 118 -9.06 3.61 -7.58
C LEU A 118 -9.05 4.88 -8.41
N ILE A 119 -7.88 5.51 -8.51
CA ILE A 119 -7.70 6.79 -9.20
C ILE A 119 -6.81 6.57 -10.42
N GLY A 120 -7.37 6.73 -11.63
CA GLY A 120 -6.62 6.50 -12.87
C GLY A 120 -5.98 5.13 -12.90
N ALA A 121 -6.69 4.11 -12.44
CA ALA A 121 -6.12 2.80 -12.15
C ALA A 121 -5.70 2.04 -13.42
N VAL A 122 -4.60 1.29 -13.29
CA VAL A 122 -4.14 0.35 -14.30
C VAL A 122 -4.75 -1.01 -13.98
N PRO A 123 -5.19 -1.80 -15.00
CA PRO A 123 -5.72 -3.14 -14.76
C PRO A 123 -4.72 -4.02 -14.02
N PRO A 124 -5.20 -4.95 -13.17
CA PRO A 124 -4.31 -5.81 -12.39
C PRO A 124 -3.56 -6.85 -13.21
N LEU A 125 -3.93 -7.05 -14.45
CA LEU A 125 -3.23 -7.94 -15.40
C LEU A 125 -2.37 -7.11 -16.33
N MET A 126 -1.13 -6.96 -15.98
CA MET A 126 -0.16 -6.23 -16.78
C MET A 126 1.05 -7.07 -17.08
#